data_5209b6b825f672e6bbdc0218b16905b4
#
_entry.id   5209b6b825f672e6bbdc0218b16905b4
#
_cell.length_a   1.000
_cell.length_b   1.000
_cell.length_c   1.000
_cell.angle_alpha   90.00
_cell.angle_beta   90.00
_cell.angle_gamma   90.00
#
_symmetry.space_group_name_H-M   'P 1'
#
loop_
_entity.id
_entity.type
_entity.pdbx_description
1 polymer ?
#
loop_
_entity_poly.entity_id
_entity_poly.type
_entity_poly.pdbx_seq_one_letter_code
_entity_poly.pdbx_strand_id
1 'polypeptide(L)'
;MAEEQGRIGRLISALGSPFRSRTTPEPQMPLYTTGIQEPVLAQGITIPALYAVSQENLILRTVISKLGQEIFRRGYYWEKKFQHKCKDCGEEYTHEVDSCKLCGGEVKQPDVQQLIYPKWLLEQQNSMEQDFMHVLQEIERDLEIVDDAFLICVKEYFVDPETSDIKFYRVKELIRGDPIFMRIISDKRGVRGGRYKVCPLHRDQISYPGQDDKCEVCGNNMQEAHYANMAGSGKTQYYLEGEVIHISKYNPSKLYGRSPVNTMWRQAMTLTAMDNYMYTSYQKRRSPKGIISVTTDNLESMKSFWKSVDEKMERDPHYIPKIGIESQTGRGGVNWVKFMDTLEEMQYIPVRDEMRNRIAAFFGVSSIFMIDSGKSGGLNNEGMQILVTNRAVEFGQKVYTE
;
A
#
# COMPACT_ATOMS: atom_id res chain seq x y z
N MET A 1 44.57 -41.67 12.65
CA MET A 1 44.48 -40.59 11.64
C MET A 1 43.23 -40.65 10.75
N ALA A 2 42.67 -41.81 10.43
CA ALA A 2 41.44 -41.92 9.62
C ALA A 2 40.12 -41.63 10.38
N GLU A 3 40.11 -41.84 11.72
CA GLU A 3 38.91 -41.57 12.54
C GLU A 3 38.69 -40.09 12.90
N GLU A 4 39.72 -39.27 12.96
CA GLU A 4 39.60 -37.83 13.20
C GLU A 4 39.11 -37.07 11.98
N GLN A 5 39.43 -37.49 10.77
CA GLN A 5 38.89 -36.88 9.54
C GLN A 5 37.37 -37.10 9.37
N GLY A 6 36.85 -38.20 9.91
CA GLY A 6 35.41 -38.49 9.90
C GLY A 6 34.57 -37.62 10.86
N ARG A 7 35.19 -37.16 11.97
CA ARG A 7 34.51 -36.28 12.95
C ARG A 7 34.41 -34.82 12.48
N ILE A 8 35.45 -34.33 11.83
CA ILE A 8 35.47 -32.97 11.28
C ILE A 8 34.46 -32.82 10.11
N GLY A 9 34.36 -33.86 9.26
CA GLY A 9 33.38 -33.90 8.19
C GLY A 9 31.91 -33.87 8.67
N ARG A 10 31.62 -34.51 9.81
CA ARG A 10 30.26 -34.48 10.41
C ARG A 10 29.94 -33.16 11.13
N LEU A 11 30.93 -32.46 11.66
CA LEU A 11 30.74 -31.13 12.24
C LEU A 11 30.48 -30.04 11.18
N ILE A 12 31.10 -30.16 10.01
CA ILE A 12 30.87 -29.22 8.90
C ILE A 12 29.50 -29.44 8.24
N SER A 13 28.97 -30.66 8.23
CA SER A 13 27.63 -30.96 7.73
C SER A 13 26.51 -30.57 8.71
N ALA A 14 26.83 -30.44 10.02
CA ALA A 14 25.88 -29.98 11.03
C ALA A 14 25.77 -28.45 11.14
N LEU A 15 26.77 -27.71 10.66
CA LEU A 15 26.73 -26.30 10.42
C LEU A 15 26.04 -26.12 9.06
N GLY A 16 24.70 -26.21 9.05
CA GLY A 16 23.89 -25.98 7.87
C GLY A 16 24.33 -24.70 7.21
N SER A 17 24.73 -24.82 5.93
CA SER A 17 25.14 -23.70 5.08
C SER A 17 24.20 -22.51 5.29
N PRO A 18 24.65 -21.35 5.78
CA PRO A 18 23.81 -20.17 5.89
C PRO A 18 23.42 -19.59 4.52
N PHE A 19 23.97 -20.13 3.45
CA PHE A 19 23.63 -19.83 2.07
C PHE A 19 22.83 -20.96 1.40
N ARG A 20 21.73 -21.40 2.01
CA ARG A 20 20.66 -21.90 1.17
C ARG A 20 20.14 -20.67 0.41
N SER A 21 20.50 -20.59 -0.87
CA SER A 21 19.80 -19.74 -1.82
C SER A 21 18.31 -20.03 -1.64
N ARG A 22 17.60 -19.16 -0.91
CA ARG A 22 16.14 -19.15 -1.00
C ARG A 22 15.88 -18.84 -2.46
N THR A 23 15.57 -19.87 -3.23
CA THR A 23 14.97 -19.71 -4.54
C THR A 23 13.91 -18.62 -4.36
N THR A 24 14.08 -17.50 -5.06
CA THR A 24 13.02 -16.50 -5.17
C THR A 24 11.76 -17.28 -5.51
N PRO A 25 10.70 -17.25 -4.71
CA PRO A 25 9.49 -17.97 -5.04
C PRO A 25 9.09 -17.50 -6.44
N GLU A 26 8.94 -18.43 -7.36
CA GLU A 26 8.35 -18.13 -8.66
C GLU A 26 7.05 -17.38 -8.41
N PRO A 27 6.77 -16.30 -9.18
CA PRO A 27 5.52 -15.61 -9.07
C PRO A 27 4.42 -16.63 -9.31
N GLN A 28 3.70 -16.98 -8.25
CA GLN A 28 2.57 -17.90 -8.38
C GLN A 28 1.55 -17.21 -9.28
N MET A 29 1.31 -17.79 -10.45
CA MET A 29 0.19 -17.35 -11.28
C MET A 29 -1.08 -17.49 -10.44
N PRO A 30 -1.97 -16.48 -10.43
CA PRO A 30 -3.20 -16.54 -9.68
C PRO A 30 -4.02 -17.72 -10.19
N LEU A 31 -4.19 -18.74 -9.35
CA LEU A 31 -5.15 -19.82 -9.58
C LEU A 31 -6.54 -19.24 -9.29
N TYR A 32 -7.30 -18.96 -10.34
CA TYR A 32 -8.70 -18.57 -10.20
C TYR A 32 -9.49 -19.77 -9.66
N THR A 33 -9.81 -19.70 -8.38
CA THR A 33 -10.75 -20.61 -7.75
C THR A 33 -12.15 -19.98 -7.82
N THR A 34 -13.20 -20.80 -7.89
CA THR A 34 -14.56 -20.28 -7.88
C THR A 34 -14.88 -19.70 -6.50
N GLY A 35 -15.29 -18.44 -6.41
CA GLY A 35 -15.73 -17.82 -5.16
C GLY A 35 -15.01 -16.52 -4.83
N ILE A 36 -14.83 -16.28 -3.55
CA ILE A 36 -14.15 -15.10 -3.04
C ILE A 36 -12.65 -15.23 -3.32
N GLN A 37 -12.09 -14.24 -4.02
CA GLN A 37 -10.68 -14.22 -4.40
C GLN A 37 -9.88 -13.35 -3.44
N GLU A 38 -8.61 -13.73 -3.25
CA GLU A 38 -7.65 -12.91 -2.51
C GLU A 38 -6.58 -12.34 -3.44
N PRO A 39 -6.06 -11.12 -3.15
CA PRO A 39 -4.97 -10.54 -3.92
C PRO A 39 -3.70 -11.37 -3.78
N VAL A 40 -2.95 -11.49 -4.87
CA VAL A 40 -1.67 -12.22 -4.89
C VAL A 40 -0.57 -11.32 -4.37
N LEU A 41 -0.07 -11.65 -3.17
CA LEU A 41 1.04 -10.95 -2.54
C LEU A 41 2.25 -11.89 -2.42
N ALA A 42 3.43 -11.33 -2.19
CA ALA A 42 4.62 -12.13 -1.91
C ALA A 42 4.41 -12.96 -0.62
N GLN A 43 5.03 -14.13 -0.58
CA GLN A 43 4.86 -15.07 0.54
C GLN A 43 5.16 -14.41 1.90
N GLY A 44 4.22 -14.51 2.83
CA GLY A 44 4.32 -13.96 4.17
C GLY A 44 3.99 -12.47 4.29
N ILE A 45 3.58 -11.81 3.20
CA ILE A 45 3.10 -10.43 3.21
C ILE A 45 1.58 -10.43 3.17
N THR A 46 0.96 -9.59 4.00
CA THR A 46 -0.49 -9.41 4.07
C THR A 46 -0.85 -7.96 3.80
N ILE A 47 -2.09 -7.68 3.38
CA ILE A 47 -2.55 -6.30 3.16
C ILE A 47 -2.37 -5.44 4.42
N PRO A 48 -2.77 -5.87 5.64
CA PRO A 48 -2.50 -5.11 6.85
C PRO A 48 -1.01 -4.79 7.06
N ALA A 49 -0.10 -5.72 6.71
CA ALA A 49 1.34 -5.48 6.81
C ALA A 49 1.83 -4.39 5.84
N LEU A 50 1.25 -4.32 4.63
CA LEU A 50 1.55 -3.24 3.67
C LEU A 50 1.14 -1.87 4.22
N TYR A 51 -0.05 -1.77 4.83
CA TYR A 51 -0.49 -0.54 5.50
C TYR A 51 0.40 -0.18 6.68
N ALA A 52 0.75 -1.14 7.54
CA ALA A 52 1.63 -0.89 8.67
C ALA A 52 2.99 -0.33 8.23
N VAL A 53 3.65 -0.96 7.27
CA VAL A 53 4.93 -0.47 6.74
C VAL A 53 4.80 0.90 6.08
N SER A 54 3.72 1.16 5.34
CA SER A 54 3.49 2.48 4.73
C SER A 54 3.28 3.60 5.76
N GLN A 55 2.83 3.26 6.96
CA GLN A 55 2.63 4.24 8.05
C GLN A 55 3.88 4.40 8.92
N GLU A 56 4.57 3.32 9.22
CA GLU A 56 5.77 3.32 10.07
C GLU A 56 6.99 3.89 9.36
N ASN A 57 7.15 3.62 8.07
CA ASN A 57 8.28 4.12 7.30
C ASN A 57 8.03 5.59 6.91
N LEU A 58 8.77 6.50 7.56
CA LEU A 58 8.60 7.95 7.40
C LEU A 58 8.73 8.39 5.93
N ILE A 59 9.71 7.85 5.20
CA ILE A 59 9.98 8.24 3.82
C ILE A 59 8.87 7.77 2.89
N LEU A 60 8.47 6.52 3.01
CA LEU A 60 7.39 5.95 2.23
C LEU A 60 6.07 6.69 2.48
N ARG A 61 5.74 6.95 3.74
CA ARG A 61 4.57 7.74 4.14
C ARG A 61 4.59 9.14 3.53
N THR A 62 5.76 9.80 3.57
CA THR A 62 5.91 11.16 3.04
C THR A 62 5.69 11.18 1.53
N VAL A 63 6.29 10.24 0.80
CA VAL A 63 6.17 10.15 -0.66
C VAL A 63 4.72 9.92 -1.08
N ILE A 64 4.05 8.91 -0.50
CA ILE A 64 2.64 8.60 -0.79
C ILE A 64 1.74 9.80 -0.47
N SER A 65 1.94 10.42 0.70
CA SER A 65 1.14 11.56 1.12
C SER A 65 1.32 12.78 0.22
N LYS A 66 2.55 13.05 -0.21
CA LYS A 66 2.84 14.17 -1.12
C LYS A 66 2.26 13.95 -2.51
N LEU A 67 2.39 12.73 -3.05
CA LEU A 67 1.82 12.41 -4.35
C LEU A 67 0.30 12.59 -4.34
N GLY A 68 -0.41 12.04 -3.35
CA GLY A 68 -1.85 12.21 -3.22
C GLY A 68 -2.27 13.68 -3.04
N GLN A 69 -1.52 14.47 -2.26
CA GLN A 69 -1.78 15.92 -2.11
C GLN A 69 -1.64 16.67 -3.43
N GLU A 70 -0.63 16.35 -4.24
CA GLU A 70 -0.43 17.02 -5.53
C GLU A 70 -1.45 16.59 -6.58
N ILE A 71 -1.89 15.32 -6.60
CA ILE A 71 -2.93 14.83 -7.51
C ILE A 71 -4.23 15.62 -7.30
N PHE A 72 -4.63 15.82 -6.06
CA PHE A 72 -5.90 16.51 -5.73
C PHE A 72 -5.73 18.00 -5.38
N ARG A 73 -4.56 18.58 -5.59
CA ARG A 73 -4.27 19.98 -5.23
C ARG A 73 -5.24 20.98 -5.83
N ARG A 74 -5.72 20.73 -7.04
CA ARG A 74 -6.65 21.63 -7.75
C ARG A 74 -8.12 21.31 -7.53
N GLY A 75 -8.41 20.24 -6.77
CA GLY A 75 -9.78 19.72 -6.64
C GLY A 75 -10.29 19.11 -7.95
N TYR A 76 -11.61 19.04 -8.08
CA TYR A 76 -12.29 18.62 -9.30
C TYR A 76 -13.16 19.76 -9.84
N TYR A 77 -13.42 19.73 -11.12
CA TYR A 77 -14.33 20.69 -11.79
C TYR A 77 -15.17 19.96 -12.82
N TRP A 78 -16.30 20.57 -13.11
CA TRP A 78 -17.22 20.04 -14.09
C TRP A 78 -16.92 20.64 -15.47
N GLU A 79 -16.70 19.78 -16.45
CA GLU A 79 -16.49 20.17 -17.83
C GLU A 79 -17.58 19.58 -18.73
N LYS A 80 -18.06 20.38 -19.69
CA LYS A 80 -19.00 19.89 -20.68
C LYS A 80 -18.26 18.96 -21.65
N LYS A 81 -18.69 17.70 -21.75
CA LYS A 81 -18.11 16.74 -22.69
C LYS A 81 -18.28 17.20 -24.14
N PHE A 82 -19.39 17.85 -24.45
CA PHE A 82 -19.71 18.41 -25.75
C PHE A 82 -20.52 19.71 -25.59
N GLN A 83 -20.43 20.60 -26.58
CA GLN A 83 -21.30 21.80 -26.63
C GLN A 83 -22.64 21.52 -27.30
N HIS A 84 -22.61 20.72 -28.39
CA HIS A 84 -23.79 20.30 -29.11
C HIS A 84 -23.75 18.81 -29.42
N LYS A 85 -24.90 18.14 -29.38
CA LYS A 85 -25.06 16.72 -29.74
C LYS A 85 -26.25 16.59 -30.70
N CYS A 86 -26.04 15.88 -31.80
CA CYS A 86 -27.12 15.59 -32.76
C CYS A 86 -28.19 14.69 -32.14
N LYS A 87 -29.45 15.01 -32.34
CA LYS A 87 -30.58 14.19 -31.87
C LYS A 87 -30.72 12.89 -32.63
N ASP A 88 -30.40 12.90 -33.94
CA ASP A 88 -30.65 11.76 -34.84
C ASP A 88 -29.49 10.76 -34.88
N CYS A 89 -28.26 11.23 -35.10
CA CYS A 89 -27.11 10.36 -35.25
C CYS A 89 -26.21 10.28 -33.98
N GLY A 90 -26.45 11.14 -32.97
CA GLY A 90 -25.69 11.12 -31.73
C GLY A 90 -24.30 11.77 -31.81
N GLU A 91 -23.91 12.35 -32.94
CA GLU A 91 -22.60 12.99 -33.11
C GLU A 91 -22.40 14.15 -32.13
N GLU A 92 -21.22 14.21 -31.50
CA GLU A 92 -20.86 15.17 -30.46
C GLU A 92 -19.91 16.23 -31.01
N TYR A 93 -20.23 17.51 -30.79
CA TYR A 93 -19.46 18.67 -31.26
C TYR A 93 -18.91 19.46 -30.06
N THR A 94 -17.61 19.74 -30.08
CA THR A 94 -16.92 20.56 -29.08
C THR A 94 -17.03 22.06 -29.33
N HIS A 95 -17.66 22.46 -30.42
CA HIS A 95 -17.89 23.84 -30.81
C HIS A 95 -19.38 24.05 -31.18
N GLU A 96 -19.81 25.31 -31.26
CA GLU A 96 -21.17 25.65 -31.64
C GLU A 96 -21.41 25.27 -33.11
N VAL A 97 -22.52 24.59 -33.35
CA VAL A 97 -23.02 24.23 -34.68
C VAL A 97 -24.54 24.39 -34.72
N ASP A 98 -25.06 24.89 -35.81
CA ASP A 98 -26.51 25.11 -35.99
C ASP A 98 -27.24 23.83 -36.43
N SER A 99 -26.52 22.95 -37.14
CA SER A 99 -27.04 21.66 -37.63
C SER A 99 -25.94 20.61 -37.67
N CYS A 100 -26.34 19.35 -37.62
CA CYS A 100 -25.38 18.22 -37.71
C CYS A 100 -24.69 18.18 -39.08
N LYS A 101 -23.35 18.18 -39.07
CA LYS A 101 -22.55 18.13 -40.32
C LYS A 101 -22.61 16.76 -41.02
N LEU A 102 -22.98 15.68 -40.29
CA LEU A 102 -23.07 14.34 -40.84
C LEU A 102 -24.44 14.02 -41.46
N CYS A 103 -25.52 14.34 -40.74
CA CYS A 103 -26.88 13.98 -41.16
C CYS A 103 -27.82 15.16 -41.43
N GLY A 104 -27.37 16.40 -41.20
CA GLY A 104 -28.20 17.59 -41.33
C GLY A 104 -29.26 17.75 -40.23
N GLY A 105 -29.32 16.84 -39.25
CA GLY A 105 -30.32 16.81 -38.20
C GLY A 105 -30.17 17.92 -37.16
N GLU A 106 -31.19 18.09 -36.32
CA GLU A 106 -31.21 19.08 -35.24
C GLU A 106 -30.19 18.74 -34.13
N VAL A 107 -29.48 19.74 -33.65
CA VAL A 107 -28.54 19.63 -32.55
C VAL A 107 -29.12 20.23 -31.28
N LYS A 108 -28.77 19.63 -30.13
CA LYS A 108 -29.17 20.14 -28.80
C LYS A 108 -27.96 20.35 -27.91
N GLN A 109 -28.08 21.31 -27.01
CA GLN A 109 -27.09 21.52 -25.95
C GLN A 109 -27.24 20.46 -24.82
N PRO A 110 -26.19 20.21 -24.02
CA PRO A 110 -26.30 19.38 -22.85
C PRO A 110 -27.37 19.89 -21.88
N ASP A 111 -28.14 18.95 -21.33
CA ASP A 111 -29.16 19.31 -20.35
C ASP A 111 -28.48 19.58 -19.00
N VAL A 112 -28.57 20.83 -18.53
CA VAL A 112 -28.00 21.28 -17.27
C VAL A 112 -28.64 20.56 -16.06
N GLN A 113 -29.88 20.10 -16.20
CA GLN A 113 -30.56 19.38 -15.11
C GLN A 113 -29.88 18.05 -14.76
N GLN A 114 -29.19 17.44 -15.72
CA GLN A 114 -28.43 16.23 -15.48
C GLN A 114 -27.29 16.40 -14.46
N LEU A 115 -26.84 17.65 -14.25
CA LEU A 115 -25.74 17.98 -13.34
C LEU A 115 -26.21 18.17 -11.89
N ILE A 116 -27.50 18.43 -11.68
CA ILE A 116 -28.03 18.75 -10.35
C ILE A 116 -27.80 17.59 -9.36
N TYR A 117 -28.17 16.40 -9.76
CA TYR A 117 -28.03 15.23 -8.89
C TYR A 117 -26.57 14.81 -8.63
N PRO A 118 -25.68 14.64 -9.62
CA PRO A 118 -24.28 14.38 -9.39
C PRO A 118 -23.60 15.46 -8.54
N LYS A 119 -23.89 16.73 -8.79
CA LYS A 119 -23.36 17.83 -8.00
C LYS A 119 -23.78 17.71 -6.53
N TRP A 120 -25.08 17.52 -6.28
CA TRP A 120 -25.58 17.29 -4.93
C TRP A 120 -24.91 16.10 -4.27
N LEU A 121 -24.75 14.96 -4.96
CA LEU A 121 -24.11 13.74 -4.43
C LEU A 121 -22.66 13.96 -4.01
N LEU A 122 -21.89 14.75 -4.78
CA LEU A 122 -20.47 14.99 -4.50
C LEU A 122 -20.23 16.14 -3.50
N GLU A 123 -21.18 17.07 -3.36
CA GLU A 123 -21.08 18.21 -2.42
C GLU A 123 -21.56 17.87 -1.01
N GLN A 124 -22.36 16.80 -0.85
CA GLN A 124 -22.81 16.38 0.47
C GLN A 124 -21.76 15.55 1.19
N GLN A 125 -21.77 15.61 2.53
CA GLN A 125 -20.99 14.69 3.37
C GLN A 125 -21.67 13.31 3.42
N ASN A 126 -20.85 12.26 3.42
CA ASN A 126 -21.33 10.90 3.60
C ASN A 126 -21.65 10.60 5.08
N SER A 127 -22.13 9.40 5.37
CA SER A 127 -22.44 8.94 6.73
C SER A 127 -21.22 8.85 7.66
N MET A 128 -20.00 8.93 7.10
CA MET A 128 -18.74 8.99 7.84
C MET A 128 -18.24 10.44 8.06
N GLU A 129 -19.10 11.44 7.80
CA GLU A 129 -18.77 12.88 7.88
C GLU A 129 -17.62 13.30 6.96
N GLN A 130 -17.40 12.58 5.87
CA GLN A 130 -16.36 12.87 4.88
C GLN A 130 -16.97 13.54 3.65
N ASP A 131 -16.28 14.55 3.12
CA ASP A 131 -16.56 15.08 1.79
C ASP A 131 -15.95 14.16 0.70
N PHE A 132 -16.39 14.34 -0.54
CA PHE A 132 -15.92 13.51 -1.64
C PHE A 132 -14.41 13.61 -1.88
N MET A 133 -13.79 14.76 -1.61
CA MET A 133 -12.33 14.91 -1.73
C MET A 133 -11.56 14.07 -0.73
N HIS A 134 -12.06 13.96 0.51
CA HIS A 134 -11.48 13.05 1.49
C HIS A 134 -11.57 11.60 1.04
N VAL A 135 -12.72 11.19 0.53
CA VAL A 135 -12.91 9.82 -0.01
C VAL A 135 -11.93 9.54 -1.15
N LEU A 136 -11.75 10.49 -2.09
CA LEU A 136 -10.78 10.35 -3.18
C LEU A 136 -9.32 10.27 -2.69
N GLN A 137 -8.96 11.05 -1.67
CA GLN A 137 -7.62 11.00 -1.08
C GLN A 137 -7.35 9.66 -0.37
N GLU A 138 -8.35 9.07 0.26
CA GLU A 138 -8.25 7.73 0.84
C GLU A 138 -8.11 6.67 -0.24
N ILE A 139 -8.88 6.75 -1.31
CA ILE A 139 -8.79 5.87 -2.49
C ILE A 139 -7.40 5.94 -3.12
N GLU A 140 -6.86 7.15 -3.31
CA GLU A 140 -5.51 7.30 -3.86
C GLU A 140 -4.45 6.68 -2.96
N ARG A 141 -4.59 6.84 -1.64
CA ARG A 141 -3.71 6.16 -0.69
C ARG A 141 -3.77 4.64 -0.84
N ASP A 142 -4.96 4.08 -1.03
CA ASP A 142 -5.12 2.64 -1.25
C ASP A 142 -4.46 2.20 -2.54
N LEU A 143 -4.60 2.97 -3.62
CA LEU A 143 -3.93 2.70 -4.90
C LEU A 143 -2.41 2.73 -4.77
N GLU A 144 -1.85 3.67 -4.01
CA GLU A 144 -0.40 3.75 -3.79
C GLU A 144 0.14 2.66 -2.84
N ILE A 145 -0.71 2.07 -2.00
CA ILE A 145 -0.30 1.00 -1.08
C ILE A 145 -0.53 -0.38 -1.68
N VAL A 146 -1.74 -0.67 -2.14
CA VAL A 146 -2.18 -2.01 -2.57
C VAL A 146 -2.47 -2.11 -4.06
N ASP A 147 -2.63 -0.98 -4.76
CA ASP A 147 -3.09 -0.87 -6.16
C ASP A 147 -4.51 -1.41 -6.37
N ASP A 148 -5.30 -1.49 -5.32
CA ASP A 148 -6.71 -1.86 -5.36
C ASP A 148 -7.48 -0.91 -4.44
N ALA A 149 -8.38 -0.13 -5.01
CA ALA A 149 -9.25 0.76 -4.26
C ALA A 149 -10.71 0.48 -4.62
N PHE A 150 -11.58 0.63 -3.63
CA PHE A 150 -13.00 0.32 -3.76
C PHE A 150 -13.82 1.54 -3.35
N LEU A 151 -14.57 2.09 -4.30
CA LEU A 151 -15.56 3.12 -4.04
C LEU A 151 -16.94 2.47 -3.98
N ILE A 152 -17.58 2.49 -2.83
CA ILE A 152 -18.90 1.90 -2.61
C ILE A 152 -19.95 2.98 -2.87
N CYS A 153 -20.84 2.70 -3.81
CA CYS A 153 -22.02 3.47 -4.13
C CYS A 153 -23.21 2.94 -3.34
N VAL A 154 -23.52 3.55 -2.23
CA VAL A 154 -24.66 3.13 -1.39
C VAL A 154 -25.96 3.47 -2.10
N LYS A 155 -26.70 2.44 -2.52
CA LYS A 155 -27.97 2.59 -3.26
C LYS A 155 -29.16 2.62 -2.32
N GLU A 156 -30.07 3.54 -2.58
CA GLU A 156 -31.41 3.56 -1.98
C GLU A 156 -32.41 3.09 -3.01
N TYR A 157 -33.14 2.03 -2.68
CA TYR A 157 -34.11 1.38 -3.56
C TYR A 157 -35.52 1.89 -3.26
N PHE A 158 -36.27 2.25 -4.30
CA PHE A 158 -37.66 2.65 -4.22
C PHE A 158 -38.54 1.50 -4.72
N VAL A 159 -39.34 1.00 -3.80
CA VAL A 159 -40.14 -0.21 -3.99
C VAL A 159 -41.60 0.16 -4.15
N ASP A 160 -42.33 -0.55 -5.00
CA ASP A 160 -43.78 -0.45 -5.08
C ASP A 160 -44.43 -1.02 -3.83
N PRO A 161 -45.28 -0.27 -3.11
CA PRO A 161 -45.95 -0.78 -1.90
C PRO A 161 -46.86 -1.98 -2.12
N GLU A 162 -47.43 -2.10 -3.36
CA GLU A 162 -48.39 -3.18 -3.66
C GLU A 162 -47.72 -4.45 -4.16
N THR A 163 -46.72 -4.34 -5.01
CA THR A 163 -46.06 -5.49 -5.67
C THR A 163 -44.74 -5.87 -5.04
N SER A 164 -44.18 -5.01 -4.18
CA SER A 164 -42.82 -5.14 -3.64
C SER A 164 -41.71 -5.13 -4.72
N ASP A 165 -42.02 -4.77 -5.96
CA ASP A 165 -41.04 -4.68 -7.03
C ASP A 165 -40.21 -3.42 -6.93
N ILE A 166 -38.94 -3.49 -7.31
CA ILE A 166 -38.01 -2.36 -7.35
C ILE A 166 -38.32 -1.51 -8.59
N LYS A 167 -38.85 -0.30 -8.38
CA LYS A 167 -39.15 0.65 -9.48
C LYS A 167 -37.89 1.34 -10.00
N PHE A 168 -37.08 1.87 -9.10
CA PHE A 168 -35.80 2.51 -9.41
C PHE A 168 -34.91 2.56 -8.17
N TYR A 169 -33.67 2.93 -8.38
CA TYR A 169 -32.71 3.23 -7.30
C TYR A 169 -31.97 4.52 -7.57
N ARG A 170 -31.49 5.15 -6.52
CA ARG A 170 -30.53 6.25 -6.59
C ARG A 170 -29.32 5.97 -5.71
N VAL A 171 -28.18 6.55 -6.04
CA VAL A 171 -26.99 6.52 -5.19
C VAL A 171 -27.18 7.56 -4.10
N LYS A 172 -27.26 7.13 -2.85
CA LYS A 172 -27.46 8.02 -1.70
C LYS A 172 -26.14 8.68 -1.29
N GLU A 173 -25.08 7.92 -1.24
CA GLU A 173 -23.76 8.37 -0.80
C GLU A 173 -22.63 7.52 -1.40
N LEU A 174 -21.42 8.07 -1.35
CA LEU A 174 -20.19 7.43 -1.79
C LEU A 174 -19.28 7.25 -0.57
N ILE A 175 -18.81 6.03 -0.34
CA ILE A 175 -17.91 5.70 0.77
C ILE A 175 -16.74 4.85 0.30
N ARG A 176 -15.60 4.96 0.98
CA ARG A 176 -14.45 4.09 0.73
C ARG A 176 -14.73 2.68 1.24
N GLY A 177 -14.46 1.68 0.42
CA GLY A 177 -14.39 0.28 0.83
C GLY A 177 -12.96 -0.08 1.24
N ASP A 178 -12.76 -0.55 2.47
CA ASP A 178 -11.41 -0.88 2.96
C ASP A 178 -10.85 -2.11 2.24
N PRO A 179 -9.73 -2.01 1.50
CA PRO A 179 -9.12 -3.14 0.79
C PRO A 179 -8.70 -4.30 1.68
N ILE A 180 -8.52 -4.07 2.99
CA ILE A 180 -8.22 -5.13 3.96
C ILE A 180 -9.36 -6.16 3.99
N PHE A 181 -10.60 -5.70 3.85
CA PHE A 181 -11.79 -6.54 3.99
C PHE A 181 -12.53 -6.76 2.67
N MET A 182 -12.36 -5.87 1.69
CA MET A 182 -13.01 -6.00 0.39
C MET A 182 -12.40 -7.15 -0.42
N ARG A 183 -13.25 -7.95 -1.02
CA ARG A 183 -12.86 -9.09 -1.86
C ARG A 183 -13.69 -9.12 -3.14
N ILE A 184 -13.07 -9.58 -4.22
CA ILE A 184 -13.70 -9.76 -5.52
C ILE A 184 -14.23 -11.20 -5.61
N ILE A 185 -15.46 -11.34 -6.07
CA ILE A 185 -16.07 -12.63 -6.34
C ILE A 185 -15.87 -12.94 -7.82
N SER A 186 -15.39 -14.15 -8.13
CA SER A 186 -15.21 -14.55 -9.51
C SER A 186 -15.62 -16.00 -9.79
N ASP A 187 -15.88 -16.27 -11.06
CA ASP A 187 -16.06 -17.61 -11.59
C ASP A 187 -14.71 -18.30 -11.89
N LYS A 188 -14.75 -19.55 -12.35
CA LYS A 188 -13.55 -20.32 -12.73
C LYS A 188 -12.76 -19.72 -13.89
N ARG A 189 -13.36 -18.82 -14.68
CA ARG A 189 -12.74 -18.17 -15.84
C ARG A 189 -12.08 -16.84 -15.46
N GLY A 190 -12.19 -16.42 -14.18
CA GLY A 190 -11.71 -15.15 -13.69
C GLY A 190 -12.61 -13.97 -14.11
N VAL A 191 -13.89 -14.23 -14.36
CA VAL A 191 -14.89 -13.19 -14.60
C VAL A 191 -15.57 -12.85 -13.28
N ARG A 192 -15.80 -11.57 -13.01
CA ARG A 192 -16.48 -11.10 -11.78
C ARG A 192 -17.92 -11.62 -11.75
N GLY A 193 -18.39 -11.99 -10.55
CA GLY A 193 -19.73 -12.55 -10.35
C GLY A 193 -19.81 -14.06 -10.52
N GLY A 194 -20.99 -14.55 -10.88
CA GLY A 194 -21.24 -15.95 -11.30
C GLY A 194 -21.25 -17.00 -10.19
N ARG A 195 -21.09 -16.63 -8.90
CA ARG A 195 -21.10 -17.59 -7.78
C ARG A 195 -22.24 -17.41 -6.81
N TYR A 196 -22.50 -16.18 -6.41
CA TYR A 196 -23.50 -15.86 -5.41
C TYR A 196 -24.50 -14.89 -6.02
N LYS A 197 -25.80 -15.14 -5.76
CA LYS A 197 -26.87 -14.20 -6.04
C LYS A 197 -27.45 -13.71 -4.73
N VAL A 198 -27.72 -12.42 -4.65
CA VAL A 198 -28.19 -11.75 -3.42
C VAL A 198 -29.39 -10.89 -3.75
N CYS A 199 -30.34 -10.81 -2.84
CA CYS A 199 -31.47 -9.93 -2.99
C CYS A 199 -31.04 -8.46 -2.76
N PRO A 200 -31.37 -7.53 -3.67
CA PRO A 200 -31.05 -6.12 -3.50
C PRO A 200 -31.61 -5.50 -2.21
N LEU A 201 -32.78 -5.95 -1.76
CA LEU A 201 -33.46 -5.45 -0.55
C LEU A 201 -33.07 -6.22 0.69
N HIS A 202 -32.94 -7.56 0.59
CA HIS A 202 -32.66 -8.46 1.71
C HIS A 202 -31.27 -9.08 1.55
N ARG A 203 -30.25 -8.35 1.97
CA ARG A 203 -28.83 -8.71 1.77
C ARG A 203 -28.40 -10.01 2.46
N ASP A 204 -29.18 -10.49 3.42
CA ASP A 204 -28.95 -11.76 4.11
C ASP A 204 -29.43 -12.98 3.29
N GLN A 205 -30.26 -12.76 2.26
CA GLN A 205 -30.76 -13.80 1.38
C GLN A 205 -29.77 -14.05 0.25
N ILE A 206 -29.15 -15.22 0.27
CA ILE A 206 -28.09 -15.64 -0.67
C ILE A 206 -28.56 -16.89 -1.37
N SER A 207 -28.47 -16.92 -2.70
CA SER A 207 -28.69 -18.09 -3.52
C SER A 207 -27.39 -18.54 -4.18
N TYR A 208 -27.24 -19.86 -4.30
CA TYR A 208 -26.11 -20.49 -4.96
C TYR A 208 -26.52 -20.96 -6.38
N PRO A 209 -25.55 -21.20 -7.28
CA PRO A 209 -25.85 -21.72 -8.62
C PRO A 209 -26.71 -22.98 -8.60
N GLY A 210 -27.84 -22.96 -9.30
CA GLY A 210 -28.79 -24.07 -9.36
C GLY A 210 -29.91 -24.03 -8.32
N GLN A 211 -29.96 -22.99 -7.47
CA GLN A 211 -31.09 -22.70 -6.58
C GLN A 211 -32.03 -21.67 -7.21
N ASP A 212 -33.17 -21.45 -6.57
CA ASP A 212 -34.15 -20.46 -7.01
C ASP A 212 -33.54 -19.05 -7.04
N ASP A 213 -33.80 -18.33 -8.13
CA ASP A 213 -33.31 -16.97 -8.35
C ASP A 213 -34.22 -15.90 -7.70
N LYS A 214 -35.21 -16.31 -6.90
CA LYS A 214 -36.15 -15.41 -6.23
C LYS A 214 -35.91 -15.36 -4.73
N CYS A 215 -36.02 -14.14 -4.19
CA CYS A 215 -35.93 -13.92 -2.77
C CYS A 215 -37.15 -14.51 -2.03
N GLU A 216 -36.92 -15.32 -1.01
CA GLU A 216 -38.00 -15.93 -0.20
C GLU A 216 -38.82 -14.88 0.57
N VAL A 217 -38.24 -13.70 0.84
CA VAL A 217 -38.90 -12.66 1.64
C VAL A 217 -39.77 -11.73 0.79
N CYS A 218 -39.24 -11.23 -0.35
CA CYS A 218 -39.94 -10.23 -1.16
C CYS A 218 -40.32 -10.72 -2.57
N GLY A 219 -39.96 -11.95 -2.97
CA GLY A 219 -40.22 -12.48 -4.31
C GLY A 219 -39.41 -11.87 -5.44
N ASN A 220 -38.63 -10.81 -5.20
CA ASN A 220 -37.83 -10.14 -6.22
C ASN A 220 -36.70 -11.03 -6.73
N ASN A 221 -36.32 -10.84 -7.98
CA ASN A 221 -35.19 -11.54 -8.58
C ASN A 221 -33.90 -11.21 -7.88
N MET A 222 -33.13 -12.23 -7.54
CA MET A 222 -31.79 -12.08 -7.00
C MET A 222 -30.80 -11.68 -8.09
N GLN A 223 -29.83 -10.83 -7.76
CA GLN A 223 -28.82 -10.32 -8.66
C GLN A 223 -27.44 -10.89 -8.28
N GLU A 224 -26.53 -10.98 -9.26
CA GLU A 224 -25.20 -11.50 -9.03
C GLU A 224 -24.38 -10.58 -8.11
N ALA A 225 -23.73 -11.19 -7.11
CA ALA A 225 -22.80 -10.49 -6.24
C ALA A 225 -21.41 -10.48 -6.89
N HIS A 226 -20.84 -9.29 -7.02
CA HIS A 226 -19.52 -9.06 -7.63
C HIS A 226 -18.43 -8.84 -6.58
N TYR A 227 -18.81 -8.36 -5.40
CA TYR A 227 -17.87 -8.07 -4.30
C TYR A 227 -18.42 -8.54 -2.98
N ALA A 228 -17.50 -8.79 -2.06
CA ALA A 228 -17.82 -9.17 -0.68
C ALA A 228 -16.99 -8.34 0.29
N ASN A 229 -17.60 -7.86 1.37
CA ASN A 229 -16.90 -7.27 2.50
C ASN A 229 -16.92 -8.26 3.66
N MET A 230 -15.73 -8.65 4.10
CA MET A 230 -15.51 -9.62 5.17
C MET A 230 -15.23 -8.95 6.52
N ALA A 231 -15.45 -7.63 6.64
CA ALA A 231 -15.33 -6.91 7.91
C ALA A 231 -16.53 -7.20 8.82
N GLY A 232 -16.24 -7.48 10.08
CA GLY A 232 -17.29 -7.59 11.10
C GLY A 232 -17.48 -8.99 11.67
N SER A 233 -18.48 -9.12 12.54
CA SER A 233 -18.73 -10.27 13.40
C SER A 233 -19.29 -11.51 12.68
N GLY A 234 -18.59 -12.00 11.66
CA GLY A 234 -18.87 -13.26 11.01
C GLY A 234 -19.92 -13.25 9.88
N LYS A 235 -20.55 -12.11 9.58
CA LYS A 235 -21.46 -11.98 8.43
C LYS A 235 -20.76 -11.25 7.29
N THR A 236 -20.61 -11.93 6.14
CA THR A 236 -20.12 -11.33 4.90
C THR A 236 -21.20 -10.46 4.28
N GLN A 237 -20.89 -9.22 3.96
CA GLN A 237 -21.76 -8.33 3.20
C GLN A 237 -21.43 -8.45 1.72
N TYR A 238 -22.43 -8.70 0.90
CA TYR A 238 -22.30 -8.83 -0.54
C TYR A 238 -22.75 -7.56 -1.26
N TYR A 239 -22.02 -7.19 -2.32
CA TYR A 239 -22.33 -6.05 -3.18
C TYR A 239 -22.62 -6.53 -4.59
N LEU A 240 -23.65 -5.93 -5.17
CA LEU A 240 -24.13 -6.23 -6.51
C LEU A 240 -23.30 -5.47 -7.56
N GLU A 241 -23.54 -5.80 -8.82
CA GLU A 241 -22.99 -5.04 -9.94
C GLU A 241 -23.39 -3.56 -9.85
N GLY A 242 -22.41 -2.66 -10.10
CA GLY A 242 -22.62 -1.22 -10.01
C GLY A 242 -22.85 -0.65 -8.61
N GLU A 243 -22.61 -1.43 -7.55
CA GLU A 243 -22.55 -0.93 -6.17
C GLU A 243 -21.14 -0.66 -5.69
N VAL A 244 -20.14 -1.19 -6.38
CA VAL A 244 -18.73 -0.95 -6.08
C VAL A 244 -18.00 -0.63 -7.38
N ILE A 245 -17.31 0.49 -7.39
CA ILE A 245 -16.35 0.85 -8.43
C ILE A 245 -14.97 0.42 -7.92
N HIS A 246 -14.39 -0.58 -8.59
CA HIS A 246 -13.04 -1.04 -8.30
C HIS A 246 -12.06 -0.36 -9.24
N ILE A 247 -11.08 0.30 -8.64
CA ILE A 247 -10.05 1.07 -9.35
C ILE A 247 -8.71 0.40 -9.11
N SER A 248 -7.91 0.21 -10.15
CA SER A 248 -6.51 -0.22 -10.06
C SER A 248 -5.69 0.42 -11.18
N LYS A 249 -4.46 0.83 -10.90
CA LYS A 249 -3.55 1.47 -11.88
C LYS A 249 -2.89 0.43 -12.78
N TYR A 250 -2.51 -0.71 -12.20
CA TYR A 250 -1.87 -1.80 -12.93
C TYR A 250 -2.46 -3.15 -12.53
N ASN A 251 -3.24 -3.75 -13.43
CA ASN A 251 -3.96 -4.99 -13.18
C ASN A 251 -3.43 -6.15 -14.06
N PRO A 252 -2.34 -6.83 -13.65
CA PRO A 252 -1.76 -7.93 -14.41
C PRO A 252 -2.60 -9.21 -14.32
N SER A 253 -3.42 -9.36 -13.27
CA SER A 253 -4.21 -10.56 -13.00
C SER A 253 -5.66 -10.46 -13.42
N LYS A 254 -6.09 -9.37 -14.04
CA LYS A 254 -7.49 -9.03 -14.39
C LYS A 254 -8.43 -8.79 -13.23
N LEU A 255 -8.15 -9.30 -12.04
CA LEU A 255 -8.99 -9.11 -10.85
C LEU A 255 -8.39 -8.08 -9.90
N TYR A 256 -7.12 -8.25 -9.53
CA TYR A 256 -6.43 -7.39 -8.58
C TYR A 256 -5.24 -6.67 -9.21
N GLY A 257 -4.95 -5.50 -8.70
CA GLY A 257 -3.76 -4.75 -9.00
C GLY A 257 -2.48 -5.38 -8.45
N ARG A 258 -1.36 -4.73 -8.69
CA ARG A 258 -0.07 -5.13 -8.13
C ARG A 258 0.45 -4.06 -7.19
N SER A 259 0.43 -4.37 -5.90
CA SER A 259 0.85 -3.45 -4.85
C SER A 259 2.22 -2.81 -5.10
N PRO A 260 2.31 -1.47 -5.16
CA PRO A 260 3.57 -0.74 -5.22
C PRO A 260 4.43 -0.99 -4.00
N VAL A 261 3.85 -0.96 -2.79
CA VAL A 261 4.55 -1.19 -1.53
C VAL A 261 5.08 -2.63 -1.45
N ASN A 262 4.34 -3.63 -1.94
CA ASN A 262 4.84 -5.00 -2.02
C ASN A 262 6.08 -5.10 -2.91
N THR A 263 6.12 -4.35 -4.02
CA THR A 263 7.28 -4.30 -4.91
C THR A 263 8.49 -3.67 -4.21
N MET A 264 8.28 -2.66 -3.37
CA MET A 264 9.32 -1.94 -2.63
C MET A 264 9.54 -2.47 -1.21
N TRP A 265 8.92 -3.60 -0.85
CA TRP A 265 8.93 -4.15 0.50
C TRP A 265 10.33 -4.23 1.11
N ARG A 266 11.30 -4.77 0.35
CA ARG A 266 12.67 -4.95 0.85
C ARG A 266 13.33 -3.60 1.16
N GLN A 267 13.18 -2.61 0.29
CA GLN A 267 13.75 -1.28 0.46
C GLN A 267 13.13 -0.57 1.66
N ALA A 268 11.81 -0.64 1.81
CA ALA A 268 11.09 -0.08 2.94
C ALA A 268 11.52 -0.72 4.26
N MET A 269 11.59 -2.06 4.31
CA MET A 269 12.03 -2.79 5.50
C MET A 269 13.50 -2.53 5.85
N THR A 270 14.37 -2.39 4.85
CA THR A 270 15.78 -2.02 5.09
C THR A 270 15.88 -0.65 5.74
N LEU A 271 15.15 0.35 5.24
CA LEU A 271 15.11 1.68 5.86
C LEU A 271 14.60 1.62 7.30
N THR A 272 13.49 0.94 7.53
CA THR A 272 12.92 0.78 8.88
C THR A 272 13.93 0.10 9.82
N ALA A 273 14.63 -0.93 9.35
CA ALA A 273 15.67 -1.59 10.14
C ALA A 273 16.85 -0.66 10.44
N MET A 274 17.26 0.17 9.48
CA MET A 274 18.32 1.16 9.66
C MET A 274 17.91 2.23 10.69
N ASP A 275 16.70 2.76 10.61
CA ASP A 275 16.18 3.75 11.56
C ASP A 275 16.04 3.13 12.96
N ASN A 276 15.57 1.89 13.09
CA ASN A 276 15.50 1.15 14.36
C ASN A 276 16.89 0.90 14.95
N TYR A 277 17.89 0.56 14.13
CA TYR A 277 19.25 0.38 14.57
C TYR A 277 19.81 1.70 15.14
N MET A 278 19.61 2.82 14.43
CA MET A 278 20.02 4.14 14.91
C MET A 278 19.32 4.49 16.23
N TYR A 279 18.00 4.37 16.27
CA TYR A 279 17.21 4.62 17.47
C TYR A 279 17.72 3.82 18.67
N THR A 280 17.91 2.51 18.49
CA THR A 280 18.39 1.63 19.56
C THR A 280 19.81 2.00 19.99
N SER A 281 20.67 2.36 19.03
CA SER A 281 22.05 2.79 19.33
C SER A 281 22.11 4.06 20.16
N TYR A 282 21.23 5.02 19.89
CA TYR A 282 21.12 6.26 20.69
C TYR A 282 20.44 6.04 22.03
N GLN A 283 19.36 5.25 22.06
CA GLN A 283 18.59 5.02 23.29
C GLN A 283 19.37 4.20 24.31
N LYS A 284 19.98 3.09 23.86
CA LYS A 284 20.68 2.16 24.77
C LYS A 284 22.13 2.54 24.99
N ARG A 285 22.71 3.45 24.20
CA ARG A 285 24.11 3.89 24.24
C ARG A 285 25.15 2.76 24.25
N ARG A 286 24.72 1.50 24.03
CA ARG A 286 25.48 0.26 24.14
C ARG A 286 25.22 -0.62 22.93
N SER A 287 25.87 -0.35 21.81
CA SER A 287 26.12 -1.44 20.85
C SER A 287 27.45 -2.07 21.20
N PRO A 288 27.51 -3.36 21.51
CA PRO A 288 28.78 -4.04 21.71
C PRO A 288 29.54 -4.06 20.39
N LYS A 289 30.39 -3.06 20.21
CA LYS A 289 31.18 -2.90 18.95
C LYS A 289 32.34 -3.88 18.88
N GLY A 290 32.59 -4.64 19.94
CA GLY A 290 33.64 -5.62 20.00
C GLY A 290 33.73 -6.32 21.37
N ILE A 291 34.64 -7.23 21.47
CA ILE A 291 35.06 -7.88 22.74
C ILE A 291 36.44 -7.41 23.12
N ILE A 292 36.60 -7.06 24.38
CA ILE A 292 37.91 -6.87 24.97
C ILE A 292 38.37 -8.24 25.48
N SER A 293 39.40 -8.79 24.86
CA SER A 293 40.06 -10.00 25.34
C SER A 293 41.25 -9.62 26.19
N VAL A 294 41.23 -10.03 27.45
CA VAL A 294 42.30 -9.75 28.40
C VAL A 294 42.89 -11.07 28.85
N THR A 295 44.20 -11.22 28.72
CA THR A 295 44.94 -12.35 29.27
C THR A 295 45.35 -11.97 30.71
N THR A 296 44.82 -12.68 31.71
CA THR A 296 45.09 -12.41 33.13
C THR A 296 45.29 -13.71 33.90
N ASP A 297 46.12 -13.69 34.90
CA ASP A 297 46.35 -14.80 35.82
C ASP A 297 45.25 -14.87 36.93
N ASN A 298 44.45 -13.84 37.11
CA ASN A 298 43.37 -13.78 38.12
C ASN A 298 42.02 -13.38 37.49
N LEU A 299 41.21 -14.35 37.17
CA LEU A 299 39.92 -14.20 36.53
C LEU A 299 38.86 -13.53 37.44
N GLU A 300 38.91 -13.79 38.76
CA GLU A 300 37.89 -13.23 39.69
C GLU A 300 38.10 -11.74 39.94
N SER A 301 39.32 -11.32 40.10
CA SER A 301 39.68 -9.90 40.22
C SER A 301 39.25 -9.11 38.96
N MET A 302 39.40 -9.73 37.81
CA MET A 302 38.97 -9.13 36.53
C MET A 302 37.45 -9.03 36.42
N LYS A 303 36.71 -10.04 36.82
CA LYS A 303 35.23 -9.97 36.85
C LYS A 303 34.69 -8.90 37.73
N SER A 304 35.26 -8.72 38.94
CA SER A 304 34.85 -7.67 39.88
C SER A 304 35.17 -6.27 39.33
N PHE A 305 36.31 -6.13 38.67
CA PHE A 305 36.67 -4.87 37.98
C PHE A 305 35.68 -4.52 36.87
N TRP A 306 35.36 -5.43 35.99
CA TRP A 306 34.42 -5.19 34.89
C TRP A 306 33.02 -4.85 35.41
N LYS A 307 32.56 -5.52 36.47
CA LYS A 307 31.29 -5.15 37.11
C LYS A 307 31.28 -3.71 37.60
N SER A 308 32.39 -3.26 38.24
CA SER A 308 32.49 -1.86 38.67
C SER A 308 32.56 -0.83 37.53
N VAL A 309 33.15 -1.23 36.39
CA VAL A 309 33.19 -0.43 35.18
C VAL A 309 31.78 -0.29 34.60
N ASP A 310 31.03 -1.38 34.49
CA ASP A 310 29.68 -1.38 34.02
C ASP A 310 28.74 -0.49 34.85
N GLU A 311 28.84 -0.57 36.18
CA GLU A 311 28.07 0.28 37.09
C GLU A 311 28.42 1.76 36.93
N LYS A 312 29.69 2.11 36.68
CA LYS A 312 30.11 3.50 36.43
C LYS A 312 29.65 3.98 35.05
N MET A 313 29.71 3.15 34.03
CA MET A 313 29.23 3.48 32.68
C MET A 313 27.71 3.65 32.64
N GLU A 314 26.96 2.98 33.52
CA GLU A 314 25.52 3.21 33.65
C GLU A 314 25.19 4.61 34.20
N ARG A 315 26.03 5.13 35.14
CA ARG A 315 25.86 6.45 35.74
C ARG A 315 26.42 7.57 34.86
N ASP A 316 27.56 7.34 34.22
CA ASP A 316 28.23 8.28 33.33
C ASP A 316 28.53 7.66 31.98
N PRO A 317 27.75 7.96 30.94
CA PRO A 317 27.95 7.45 29.60
C PRO A 317 29.29 7.82 28.94
N HIS A 318 29.95 8.84 29.45
CA HIS A 318 31.26 9.31 28.97
C HIS A 318 32.43 8.77 29.78
N TYR A 319 32.15 7.91 30.76
CA TYR A 319 33.21 7.31 31.58
C TYR A 319 34.15 6.45 30.73
N ILE A 320 35.42 6.80 30.72
CA ILE A 320 36.48 6.06 30.03
C ILE A 320 37.23 5.24 31.07
N PRO A 321 37.09 3.91 31.08
CA PRO A 321 37.85 3.07 32.02
C PRO A 321 39.33 3.11 31.69
N LYS A 322 40.16 3.47 32.67
CA LYS A 322 41.60 3.37 32.56
C LYS A 322 42.03 2.05 33.17
N ILE A 323 42.60 1.15 32.35
CA ILE A 323 43.06 -0.16 32.77
C ILE A 323 44.57 -0.09 32.94
N GLY A 324 45.05 -0.28 34.15
CA GLY A 324 46.49 -0.57 34.42
C GLY A 324 46.69 -2.07 34.41
N ILE A 325 47.53 -2.60 33.54
CA ILE A 325 47.89 -3.99 33.51
C ILE A 325 49.30 -4.16 34.07
N GLU A 326 49.40 -4.75 35.24
CA GLU A 326 50.67 -5.14 35.81
C GLU A 326 50.93 -6.58 35.41
N SER A 327 51.89 -6.82 34.53
CA SER A 327 52.26 -8.16 34.09
C SER A 327 53.56 -8.56 34.74
N GLN A 328 53.54 -9.51 35.65
CA GLN A 328 54.73 -10.08 36.26
C GLN A 328 55.52 -10.96 35.25
N THR A 329 54.93 -11.42 34.21
CA THR A 329 55.53 -12.33 33.22
C THR A 329 55.77 -11.70 31.84
N GLY A 330 55.44 -10.42 31.62
CA GLY A 330 55.61 -9.72 30.35
C GLY A 330 54.71 -10.22 29.22
N ARG A 331 53.76 -11.14 29.49
CA ARG A 331 52.87 -11.75 28.48
C ARG A 331 51.40 -11.32 28.60
N GLY A 332 51.07 -10.34 29.43
CA GLY A 332 49.72 -9.77 29.52
C GLY A 332 49.44 -8.81 28.39
N GLY A 333 48.30 -8.96 27.72
CA GLY A 333 47.89 -8.10 26.66
C GLY A 333 46.37 -7.85 26.68
N VAL A 334 45.94 -6.67 26.29
CA VAL A 334 44.55 -6.34 26.05
C VAL A 334 44.36 -6.26 24.54
N ASN A 335 43.56 -7.14 24.00
CA ASN A 335 43.20 -7.14 22.59
C ASN A 335 41.75 -6.74 22.42
N TRP A 336 41.53 -5.73 21.55
CA TRP A 336 40.19 -5.37 21.13
C TRP A 336 39.84 -6.10 19.86
N VAL A 337 38.84 -6.97 19.91
CA VAL A 337 38.29 -7.66 18.74
C VAL A 337 37.00 -6.97 18.33
N LYS A 338 37.05 -6.23 17.23
CA LYS A 338 35.92 -5.53 16.66
C LYS A 338 34.96 -6.54 16.01
N PHE A 339 33.67 -6.52 16.35
CA PHE A 339 32.64 -7.39 15.75
C PHE A 339 31.74 -6.66 14.80
N MET A 340 31.54 -5.37 14.97
CA MET A 340 30.65 -4.59 14.15
C MET A 340 31.37 -3.36 13.58
N ASP A 341 31.07 -3.09 12.34
CA ASP A 341 31.54 -1.88 11.68
C ASP A 341 30.89 -0.62 12.29
N THR A 342 31.60 0.48 12.28
CA THR A 342 31.03 1.78 12.65
C THR A 342 29.99 2.20 11.62
N LEU A 343 29.10 3.15 11.98
CA LEU A 343 28.12 3.69 11.03
C LEU A 343 28.79 4.33 9.80
N GLU A 344 29.97 4.89 9.96
CA GLU A 344 30.76 5.44 8.85
C GLU A 344 31.29 4.33 7.94
N GLU A 345 31.82 3.26 8.49
CA GLU A 345 32.30 2.09 7.73
C GLU A 345 31.15 1.38 7.00
N MET A 346 29.97 1.32 7.59
CA MET A 346 28.75 0.82 6.94
C MET A 346 28.18 1.78 5.90
N GLN A 347 28.77 2.96 5.72
CA GLN A 347 28.26 4.01 4.83
C GLN A 347 26.77 4.31 5.06
N TYR A 348 26.36 4.40 6.32
CA TYR A 348 24.96 4.52 6.71
C TYR A 348 24.22 5.65 5.99
N ILE A 349 24.78 6.86 5.96
CA ILE A 349 24.15 8.02 5.33
C ILE A 349 24.01 7.84 3.80
N PRO A 350 25.06 7.46 3.05
CA PRO A 350 24.92 7.21 1.62
C PRO A 350 23.89 6.11 1.28
N VAL A 351 23.86 5.02 2.04
CA VAL A 351 22.91 3.91 1.80
C VAL A 351 21.49 4.36 2.11
N ARG A 352 21.27 5.10 3.19
CA ARG A 352 19.97 5.68 3.54
C ARG A 352 19.48 6.63 2.47
N ASP A 353 20.33 7.53 1.98
CA ASP A 353 20.00 8.47 0.92
C ASP A 353 19.67 7.75 -0.40
N GLU A 354 20.42 6.72 -0.73
CA GLU A 354 20.15 5.90 -1.91
C GLU A 354 18.79 5.18 -1.80
N MET A 355 18.47 4.56 -0.68
CA MET A 355 17.18 3.92 -0.46
C MET A 355 16.02 4.91 -0.55
N ARG A 356 16.18 6.10 0.05
CA ARG A 356 15.23 7.19 -0.06
C ARG A 356 14.99 7.60 -1.51
N ASN A 357 16.06 7.80 -2.27
CA ASN A 357 15.98 8.20 -3.66
C ASN A 357 15.31 7.12 -4.53
N ARG A 358 15.57 5.84 -4.27
CA ARG A 358 14.91 4.73 -4.98
C ARG A 358 13.40 4.69 -4.70
N ILE A 359 12.99 4.91 -3.46
CA ILE A 359 11.56 4.97 -3.10
C ILE A 359 10.92 6.16 -3.81
N ALA A 360 11.51 7.35 -3.72
CA ALA A 360 10.98 8.55 -4.38
C ALA A 360 10.88 8.39 -5.90
N ALA A 361 11.93 7.84 -6.53
CA ALA A 361 11.96 7.59 -7.98
C ALA A 361 10.89 6.58 -8.43
N PHE A 362 10.61 5.56 -7.62
CA PHE A 362 9.59 4.56 -7.93
C PHE A 362 8.19 5.18 -8.04
N PHE A 363 7.86 6.12 -7.13
CA PHE A 363 6.61 6.86 -7.17
C PHE A 363 6.65 8.10 -8.06
N GLY A 364 7.76 8.36 -8.75
CA GLY A 364 7.91 9.53 -9.61
C GLY A 364 7.97 10.87 -8.85
N VAL A 365 8.23 10.84 -7.53
CA VAL A 365 8.32 12.04 -6.69
C VAL A 365 9.78 12.50 -6.63
N SER A 366 10.02 13.76 -6.99
CA SER A 366 11.36 14.34 -6.93
C SER A 366 11.82 14.62 -5.48
N SER A 367 13.14 14.59 -5.28
CA SER A 367 13.77 14.92 -3.98
C SER A 367 13.46 16.32 -3.47
N ILE A 368 13.14 17.28 -4.34
CA ILE A 368 12.68 18.63 -3.96
C ILE A 368 11.43 18.57 -3.07
N PHE A 369 10.48 17.72 -3.42
CA PHE A 369 9.26 17.55 -2.63
C PHE A 369 9.49 16.86 -1.28
N MET A 370 10.69 16.31 -1.07
CA MET A 370 11.14 15.70 0.19
C MET A 370 12.04 16.62 1.02
N ILE A 371 12.08 17.93 0.70
CA ILE A 371 12.84 18.96 1.43
C ILE A 371 14.36 18.72 1.38
N ASP A 372 14.88 18.15 0.31
CA ASP A 372 16.31 17.96 0.10
C ASP A 372 16.88 18.99 -0.86
N SER A 373 16.82 20.28 -0.45
CA SER A 373 17.31 21.40 -1.26
C SER A 373 18.84 21.47 -1.37
N GLY A 374 19.56 20.71 -0.55
CA GLY A 374 21.03 20.79 -0.47
C GLY A 374 21.80 20.18 -1.65
N LYS A 375 21.11 19.41 -2.51
CA LYS A 375 21.72 18.73 -3.67
C LYS A 375 21.14 19.16 -5.03
N SER A 376 20.20 20.10 -5.04
CA SER A 376 19.64 20.61 -6.30
C SER A 376 20.61 21.61 -6.93
N GLY A 377 21.28 21.20 -7.98
CA GLY A 377 22.25 22.03 -8.70
C GLY A 377 21.59 23.04 -9.63
N GLY A 378 21.07 24.16 -9.08
CA GLY A 378 20.65 25.33 -9.85
C GLY A 378 19.22 25.28 -10.41
N LEU A 379 18.72 26.45 -10.81
CA LEU A 379 17.33 26.74 -11.21
C LEU A 379 16.78 25.82 -12.33
N ASN A 380 17.64 25.45 -13.29
CA ASN A 380 17.25 24.56 -14.39
C ASN A 380 16.97 23.12 -13.94
N ASN A 381 17.68 22.65 -12.90
CA ASN A 381 17.49 21.31 -12.36
C ASN A 381 16.19 21.21 -11.54
N GLU A 382 15.82 22.29 -10.85
CA GLU A 382 14.55 22.38 -10.09
C GLU A 382 13.35 22.32 -11.03
N GLY A 383 13.38 23.05 -12.14
CA GLY A 383 12.34 23.00 -13.17
C GLY A 383 12.14 21.60 -13.75
N MET A 384 13.23 20.89 -14.04
CA MET A 384 13.18 19.50 -14.53
C MET A 384 12.61 18.54 -13.48
N GLN A 385 12.95 18.71 -12.22
CA GLN A 385 12.43 17.88 -11.12
C GLN A 385 10.93 18.09 -10.90
N ILE A 386 10.45 19.33 -10.99
CA ILE A 386 9.02 19.64 -10.95
C ILE A 386 8.30 18.99 -12.14
N LEU A 387 8.89 19.04 -13.33
CA LEU A 387 8.32 18.41 -14.53
C LEU A 387 8.13 16.89 -14.38
N VAL A 388 9.12 16.20 -13.78
CA VAL A 388 9.04 14.75 -13.52
C VAL A 388 7.89 14.43 -12.57
N THR A 389 7.75 15.18 -11.47
CA THR A 389 6.66 15.00 -10.51
C THR A 389 5.31 15.31 -11.14
N ASN A 390 5.21 16.37 -11.95
CA ASN A 390 3.97 16.71 -12.67
C ASN A 390 3.51 15.57 -13.59
N ARG A 391 4.41 14.85 -14.25
CA ARG A 391 4.03 13.68 -15.05
C ARG A 391 3.43 12.55 -14.23
N ALA A 392 3.97 12.28 -13.04
CA ALA A 392 3.39 11.29 -12.13
C ALA A 392 2.00 11.73 -11.64
N VAL A 393 1.84 13.03 -11.35
CA VAL A 393 0.55 13.64 -10.96
C VAL A 393 -0.48 13.54 -12.10
N GLU A 394 -0.11 13.89 -13.33
CA GLU A 394 -0.98 13.77 -14.51
C GLU A 394 -1.44 12.33 -14.74
N PHE A 395 -0.53 11.36 -14.56
CA PHE A 395 -0.90 9.95 -14.64
C PHE A 395 -1.92 9.55 -13.55
N GLY A 396 -1.70 9.98 -12.31
CA GLY A 396 -2.65 9.77 -11.21
C GLY A 396 -4.02 10.42 -11.49
N GLN A 397 -4.04 11.64 -12.03
CA GLN A 397 -5.29 12.34 -12.37
C GLN A 397 -6.10 11.63 -13.47
N LYS A 398 -5.43 11.04 -14.46
CA LYS A 398 -6.11 10.28 -15.54
C LYS A 398 -6.93 9.11 -15.01
N VAL A 399 -6.49 8.46 -13.94
CA VAL A 399 -7.22 7.34 -13.32
C VAL A 399 -8.61 7.74 -12.86
N TYR A 400 -8.84 9.03 -12.55
CA TYR A 400 -10.13 9.56 -12.09
C TYR A 400 -10.94 10.25 -13.20
N THR A 401 -10.38 10.45 -14.36
CA THR A 401 -11.04 11.11 -15.51
C THR A 401 -11.50 10.16 -16.58
N GLU A 402 -10.97 8.95 -16.62
CA GLU A 402 -11.41 7.85 -17.50
C GLU A 402 -12.47 6.98 -16.83
#